data_7d569a5f011f913b374fc1658aa07147
#
_entry.id   7d569a5f011f913b374fc1658aa07147
#
_cell.length_a   1.000
_cell.length_b   1.000
_cell.length_c   1.000
_cell.angle_alpha   90.00
_cell.angle_beta   90.00
_cell.angle_gamma   90.00
#
_symmetry.space_group_name_H-M   'P 1'
#
loop_
_entity.id
_entity.type
_entity.pdbx_description
1 polymer ?
#
loop_
_entity_poly.entity_id
_entity_poly.type
_entity_poly.pdbx_seq_one_letter_code
_entity_poly.pdbx_strand_id
1 'polypeptide(L)'
;MRKTIKNTILTVLLLSLGISTALLTYLHFFASNDKDLSGEWSADLDITEQAAITAFSWLQDIEAVSVSLEDMESYMESYMHGLTIQVNLAFEQTARDEGIFRCYVSPESYDACNQAAYEAFAAAFLDLLAERLHMAGYADNVDKEAIEALVTETFGMSTVTYLMTYAPALLPSLEDLQERYDGSGTYEVSDDILTRYFESDEGVILKTEYYIRKDTDLILPKDSGSVFSDSFSAFDPMIYTLEQTQE
;
A
#
# COMPACT_ATOMS: atom_id res chain seq x y z
N MET A 1 -62.45 14.46 -18.46
CA MET A 1 -61.70 14.17 -17.23
C MET A 1 -60.51 13.22 -17.41
N ARG A 2 -60.61 11.99 -18.00
CA ARG A 2 -59.50 11.03 -18.16
C ARG A 2 -58.34 11.56 -19.04
N LYS A 3 -58.56 12.37 -20.07
CA LYS A 3 -57.52 12.94 -20.95
C LYS A 3 -56.67 14.02 -20.23
N THR A 4 -57.32 14.85 -19.43
CA THR A 4 -56.63 15.92 -18.68
C THR A 4 -55.70 15.37 -17.62
N ILE A 5 -56.14 14.32 -16.89
CA ILE A 5 -55.29 13.63 -15.88
C ILE A 5 -54.04 12.99 -16.52
N LYS A 6 -54.22 12.31 -17.69
CA LYS A 6 -53.08 11.73 -18.41
C LYS A 6 -52.06 12.77 -18.86
N ASN A 7 -52.54 13.93 -19.36
CA ASN A 7 -51.63 15.01 -19.79
C ASN A 7 -50.91 15.64 -18.60
N THR A 8 -51.57 15.81 -17.45
CA THR A 8 -50.97 16.33 -16.25
C THR A 8 -49.87 15.37 -15.71
N ILE A 9 -50.16 14.06 -15.67
CA ILE A 9 -49.17 13.06 -15.26
C ILE A 9 -47.94 13.07 -16.21
N LEU A 10 -48.17 13.12 -17.53
CA LEU A 10 -47.12 13.17 -18.52
C LEU A 10 -46.28 14.44 -18.38
N THR A 11 -46.88 15.60 -18.12
CA THR A 11 -46.16 16.85 -17.92
C THR A 11 -45.30 16.80 -16.65
N VAL A 12 -45.80 16.24 -15.54
CA VAL A 12 -45.02 16.08 -14.31
C VAL A 12 -43.86 15.13 -14.52
N LEU A 13 -44.05 14.02 -15.24
CA LEU A 13 -42.97 13.07 -15.59
C LEU A 13 -41.89 13.71 -16.46
N LEU A 14 -42.26 14.51 -17.47
CA LEU A 14 -41.31 15.22 -18.32
C LEU A 14 -40.54 16.31 -17.54
N LEU A 15 -41.20 17.01 -16.63
CA LEU A 15 -40.56 18.00 -15.75
C LEU A 15 -39.56 17.29 -14.78
N SER A 16 -39.95 16.20 -14.16
CA SER A 16 -39.05 15.46 -13.27
C SER A 16 -37.85 14.89 -14.02
N LEU A 17 -38.05 14.37 -15.23
CA LEU A 17 -36.97 13.88 -16.08
C LEU A 17 -36.01 15.03 -16.49
N GLY A 18 -36.57 16.19 -16.87
CA GLY A 18 -35.77 17.38 -17.20
C GLY A 18 -34.95 17.88 -16.03
N ILE A 19 -35.51 17.93 -14.82
CA ILE A 19 -34.79 18.31 -13.60
C ILE A 19 -33.71 17.29 -13.28
N SER A 20 -34.00 15.99 -13.37
CA SER A 20 -33.01 14.93 -13.12
C SER A 20 -31.86 14.99 -14.14
N THR A 21 -32.18 15.21 -15.42
CA THR A 21 -31.15 15.34 -16.45
C THR A 21 -30.30 16.59 -16.23
N ALA A 22 -30.90 17.73 -15.89
CA ALA A 22 -30.17 18.97 -15.58
C ALA A 22 -29.26 18.77 -14.34
N LEU A 23 -29.76 18.11 -13.30
CA LEU A 23 -28.98 17.80 -12.10
C LEU A 23 -27.81 16.87 -12.40
N LEU A 24 -28.04 15.81 -13.17
CA LEU A 24 -26.98 14.88 -13.57
C LEU A 24 -25.95 15.57 -14.48
N THR A 25 -26.39 16.44 -15.39
CA THR A 25 -25.50 17.25 -16.22
C THR A 25 -24.68 18.22 -15.37
N TYR A 26 -25.31 18.88 -14.40
CA TYR A 26 -24.61 19.75 -13.46
C TYR A 26 -23.58 18.97 -12.62
N LEU A 27 -23.96 17.82 -12.06
CA LEU A 27 -23.04 16.98 -11.30
C LEU A 27 -21.90 16.43 -12.16
N HIS A 28 -22.16 16.12 -13.43
CA HIS A 28 -21.13 15.60 -14.33
C HIS A 28 -20.15 16.67 -14.84
N PHE A 29 -20.63 17.88 -15.13
CA PHE A 29 -19.80 18.94 -15.72
C PHE A 29 -19.33 20.00 -14.73
N PHE A 30 -19.93 20.13 -13.55
CA PHE A 30 -19.66 21.21 -12.59
C PHE A 30 -19.32 20.72 -11.17
N ALA A 31 -19.60 19.46 -10.83
CA ALA A 31 -18.99 18.83 -9.66
C ALA A 31 -17.57 18.37 -10.05
N SER A 32 -16.71 19.34 -10.36
CA SER A 32 -15.29 19.07 -10.61
C SER A 32 -14.64 18.57 -9.33
N ASN A 33 -13.65 17.68 -9.48
CA ASN A 33 -12.70 17.40 -8.43
C ASN A 33 -12.19 18.71 -7.81
N ASP A 34 -11.95 18.67 -6.51
CA ASP A 34 -11.24 19.77 -5.88
C ASP A 34 -9.83 19.84 -6.48
N LYS A 35 -9.51 20.96 -7.12
CA LYS A 35 -8.23 21.17 -7.81
C LYS A 35 -7.12 21.64 -6.88
N ASP A 36 -7.47 22.05 -5.68
CA ASP A 36 -6.49 22.40 -4.67
C ASP A 36 -5.94 21.12 -4.02
N LEU A 37 -4.79 20.69 -4.44
CA LEU A 37 -4.09 19.52 -3.89
C LEU A 37 -3.17 19.89 -2.72
N SER A 38 -3.09 21.16 -2.32
CA SER A 38 -2.15 21.64 -1.29
C SER A 38 -2.28 20.84 0.01
N GLY A 39 -1.13 20.48 0.58
CA GLY A 39 -1.03 19.76 1.84
C GLY A 39 -0.06 18.60 1.77
N GLU A 40 0.10 17.96 2.92
CA GLU A 40 0.86 16.73 3.06
C GLU A 40 -0.09 15.54 3.10
N TRP A 41 0.16 14.59 2.23
CA TRP A 41 -0.64 13.40 2.03
C TRP A 41 0.19 12.17 2.32
N SER A 42 -0.38 11.17 2.96
CA SER A 42 0.28 9.91 3.25
C SER A 42 -0.56 8.73 2.77
N ALA A 43 0.09 7.69 2.28
CA ALA A 43 -0.50 6.42 1.91
C ALA A 43 0.32 5.27 2.44
N ASP A 44 -0.34 4.16 2.77
CA ASP A 44 0.29 2.93 3.20
C ASP A 44 0.51 2.01 1.99
N LEU A 45 1.77 1.73 1.71
CA LEU A 45 2.17 0.73 0.73
C LEU A 45 2.18 -0.64 1.42
N ASP A 46 1.20 -1.49 1.13
CA ASP A 46 1.15 -2.85 1.65
C ASP A 46 2.19 -3.74 0.95
N ILE A 47 3.07 -4.33 1.75
CA ILE A 47 4.13 -5.23 1.31
C ILE A 47 4.04 -6.61 1.98
N THR A 48 2.92 -6.88 2.64
CA THR A 48 2.68 -8.12 3.42
C THR A 48 2.90 -9.36 2.57
N GLU A 49 2.28 -9.42 1.40
CA GLU A 49 2.39 -10.60 0.50
C GLU A 49 3.83 -10.83 0.05
N GLN A 50 4.56 -9.78 -0.31
CA GLN A 50 5.94 -9.90 -0.75
C GLN A 50 6.86 -10.39 0.37
N ALA A 51 6.70 -9.86 1.57
CA ALA A 51 7.47 -10.29 2.74
C ALA A 51 7.18 -11.76 3.10
N ALA A 52 5.89 -12.15 3.08
CA ALA A 52 5.47 -13.52 3.35
C ALA A 52 6.03 -14.50 2.33
N ILE A 53 5.96 -14.20 1.02
CA ILE A 53 6.52 -15.04 -0.04
C ILE A 53 8.03 -15.21 0.15
N THR A 54 8.75 -14.14 0.50
CA THR A 54 10.20 -14.21 0.72
C THR A 54 10.55 -15.08 1.92
N ALA A 55 9.88 -14.89 3.06
CA ALA A 55 10.06 -15.68 4.26
C ALA A 55 9.77 -17.18 4.01
N PHE A 56 8.67 -17.45 3.31
CA PHE A 56 8.23 -18.79 2.96
C PHE A 56 9.22 -19.50 2.03
N SER A 57 9.70 -18.84 0.98
CA SER A 57 10.68 -19.40 0.07
C SER A 57 11.98 -19.79 0.78
N TRP A 58 12.42 -18.97 1.73
CA TRP A 58 13.61 -19.29 2.53
C TRP A 58 13.40 -20.50 3.46
N LEU A 59 12.20 -20.64 4.06
CA LEU A 59 11.88 -21.81 4.88
C LEU A 59 11.85 -23.11 4.05
N GLN A 60 11.41 -23.04 2.80
CA GLN A 60 11.44 -24.21 1.90
C GLN A 60 12.87 -24.67 1.56
N ASP A 61 13.78 -23.71 1.37
CA ASP A 61 15.18 -24.02 1.04
C ASP A 61 15.93 -24.67 2.21
N ILE A 62 15.44 -24.48 3.44
CA ILE A 62 15.96 -25.20 4.61
C ILE A 62 15.36 -26.59 4.61
N GLU A 63 15.99 -27.56 3.91
CA GLU A 63 15.58 -28.98 3.77
C GLU A 63 15.21 -29.71 5.09
N ALA A 64 15.41 -29.03 6.20
CA ALA A 64 15.09 -29.51 7.53
C ALA A 64 13.58 -29.58 7.81
N VAL A 65 12.71 -28.98 7.01
CA VAL A 65 11.27 -28.79 7.33
C VAL A 65 10.41 -29.66 6.43
N SER A 66 9.95 -30.81 6.91
CA SER A 66 8.92 -31.62 6.25
C SER A 66 7.50 -31.21 6.66
N VAL A 67 7.24 -29.94 6.69
CA VAL A 67 5.90 -29.38 6.89
C VAL A 67 5.26 -29.20 5.52
N SER A 68 3.95 -29.41 5.39
CA SER A 68 3.28 -29.20 4.11
C SER A 68 3.33 -27.72 3.70
N LEU A 69 3.28 -27.46 2.40
CA LEU A 69 3.15 -26.09 1.85
C LEU A 69 1.98 -25.34 2.48
N GLU A 70 0.84 -26.04 2.62
CA GLU A 70 -0.41 -25.48 3.17
C GLU A 70 -0.26 -25.07 4.65
N ASP A 71 0.47 -25.83 5.45
CA ASP A 71 0.73 -25.49 6.85
C ASP A 71 1.65 -24.25 6.93
N MET A 72 2.68 -24.17 6.11
CA MET A 72 3.59 -23.02 6.08
C MET A 72 2.91 -21.74 5.61
N GLU A 73 2.09 -21.82 4.56
CA GLU A 73 1.25 -20.67 4.11
C GLU A 73 0.35 -20.20 5.25
N SER A 74 -0.34 -21.13 5.93
CA SER A 74 -1.21 -20.81 7.06
C SER A 74 -0.46 -20.13 8.21
N TYR A 75 0.77 -20.55 8.52
CA TYR A 75 1.61 -19.88 9.51
C TYR A 75 2.00 -18.46 9.08
N MET A 76 2.39 -18.30 7.81
CA MET A 76 2.75 -16.97 7.30
C MET A 76 1.55 -16.03 7.32
N GLU A 77 0.38 -16.46 6.83
CA GLU A 77 -0.85 -15.69 6.88
C GLU A 77 -1.28 -15.32 8.30
N SER A 78 -1.05 -16.23 9.27
CA SER A 78 -1.44 -15.99 10.66
C SER A 78 -0.55 -14.96 11.37
N TYR A 79 0.70 -14.81 10.97
CA TYR A 79 1.68 -13.96 11.64
C TYR A 79 2.03 -12.72 10.81
N MET A 80 2.18 -12.85 9.50
CA MET A 80 2.60 -11.75 8.64
C MET A 80 1.38 -11.03 8.05
N HIS A 81 0.92 -10.00 8.74
CA HIS A 81 -0.20 -9.17 8.29
C HIS A 81 0.03 -7.69 8.65
N GLY A 82 -0.53 -6.81 7.84
CA GLY A 82 -0.46 -5.36 8.09
C GLY A 82 0.94 -4.77 8.01
N LEU A 83 1.81 -5.37 7.19
CA LEU A 83 3.16 -4.84 6.94
C LEU A 83 3.06 -3.73 5.90
N THR A 84 3.10 -2.49 6.36
CA THR A 84 2.95 -1.31 5.51
C THR A 84 4.13 -0.37 5.64
N ILE A 85 4.46 0.30 4.53
CA ILE A 85 5.47 1.37 4.49
C ILE A 85 4.78 2.64 4.04
N GLN A 86 4.96 3.72 4.78
CA GLN A 86 4.35 5.01 4.47
C GLN A 86 5.07 5.69 3.30
N VAL A 87 4.28 6.07 2.29
CA VAL A 87 4.69 6.91 1.17
C VAL A 87 4.00 8.26 1.31
N ASN A 88 4.77 9.33 1.29
CA ASN A 88 4.30 10.69 1.48
C ASN A 88 4.30 11.46 0.17
N LEU A 89 3.34 12.38 0.02
CA LEU A 89 3.17 13.22 -1.14
C LEU A 89 2.77 14.63 -0.68
N ALA A 90 3.68 15.58 -0.80
CA ALA A 90 3.44 16.97 -0.46
C ALA A 90 3.17 17.77 -1.73
N PHE A 91 2.13 18.61 -1.72
CA PHE A 91 1.83 19.57 -2.76
C PHE A 91 1.81 20.99 -2.20
N GLU A 92 2.47 21.91 -2.91
CA GLU A 92 2.42 23.34 -2.64
C GLU A 92 1.93 24.06 -3.89
N GLN A 93 0.77 24.69 -3.80
CA GLN A 93 0.17 25.42 -4.92
C GLN A 93 0.90 26.75 -5.11
N THR A 94 1.41 27.00 -6.31
CA THR A 94 2.07 28.28 -6.68
C THR A 94 1.20 29.17 -7.53
N ALA A 95 0.25 28.60 -8.28
CA ALA A 95 -0.78 29.32 -9.01
C ALA A 95 -2.07 28.48 -9.05
N ARG A 96 -3.11 28.95 -9.77
CA ARG A 96 -4.47 28.40 -9.66
C ARG A 96 -4.57 26.88 -9.90
N ASP A 97 -3.88 26.35 -10.89
CA ASP A 97 -3.99 24.97 -11.32
C ASP A 97 -2.57 24.33 -11.44
N GLU A 98 -1.55 24.90 -10.79
CA GLU A 98 -0.16 24.48 -10.87
C GLU A 98 0.59 24.69 -9.55
N GLY A 99 1.66 23.95 -9.35
CA GLY A 99 2.48 24.07 -8.16
C GLY A 99 3.72 23.18 -8.21
N ILE A 100 4.29 22.99 -7.04
CA ILE A 100 5.41 22.07 -6.83
C ILE A 100 4.94 20.88 -6.00
N PHE A 101 5.58 19.73 -6.23
CA PHE A 101 5.32 18.53 -5.44
C PHE A 101 6.62 17.87 -5.01
N ARG A 102 6.51 17.08 -3.96
CA ARG A 102 7.54 16.18 -3.48
C ARG A 102 6.89 14.88 -3.01
N CYS A 103 7.41 13.74 -3.47
CA CYS A 103 7.05 12.44 -2.95
C CYS A 103 8.29 11.75 -2.36
N TYR A 104 8.08 10.97 -1.29
CA TYR A 104 9.16 10.26 -0.62
C TYR A 104 8.63 9.11 0.24
N VAL A 105 9.45 8.07 0.33
CA VAL A 105 9.23 6.95 1.27
C VAL A 105 9.69 7.38 2.67
N SER A 106 8.91 7.09 3.71
CA SER A 106 9.32 7.34 5.09
C SER A 106 10.37 6.32 5.55
N PRO A 107 11.63 6.73 5.82
CA PRO A 107 12.64 5.79 6.33
C PRO A 107 12.27 5.21 7.70
N GLU A 108 11.61 6.01 8.55
CA GLU A 108 11.19 5.56 9.89
C GLU A 108 10.10 4.48 9.77
N SER A 109 9.15 4.67 8.85
CA SER A 109 8.11 3.66 8.58
C SER A 109 8.71 2.40 7.96
N TYR A 110 9.70 2.55 7.08
CA TYR A 110 10.44 1.41 6.53
C TYR A 110 11.13 0.61 7.62
N ASP A 111 11.89 1.24 8.51
CA ASP A 111 12.60 0.58 9.60
C ASP A 111 11.65 -0.13 10.55
N ALA A 112 10.52 0.52 10.92
CA ALA A 112 9.49 -0.07 11.75
C ALA A 112 8.85 -1.29 11.08
N CYS A 113 8.53 -1.21 9.79
CA CYS A 113 7.95 -2.29 9.03
C CYS A 113 8.94 -3.46 8.89
N ASN A 114 10.22 -3.18 8.62
CA ASN A 114 11.25 -4.19 8.54
C ASN A 114 11.42 -4.94 9.86
N GLN A 115 11.45 -4.22 10.98
CA GLN A 115 11.49 -4.84 12.31
C GLN A 115 10.27 -5.72 12.57
N ALA A 116 9.06 -5.20 12.28
CA ALA A 116 7.81 -5.95 12.44
C ALA A 116 7.77 -7.22 11.58
N ALA A 117 8.28 -7.16 10.35
CA ALA A 117 8.34 -8.31 9.47
C ALA A 117 9.22 -9.43 10.05
N TYR A 118 10.40 -9.10 10.58
CA TYR A 118 11.26 -10.10 11.21
C TYR A 118 10.72 -10.61 12.55
N GLU A 119 10.02 -9.79 13.33
CA GLU A 119 9.34 -10.24 14.53
C GLU A 119 8.21 -11.23 14.22
N ALA A 120 7.40 -10.93 13.21
CA ALA A 120 6.35 -11.81 12.72
C ALA A 120 6.91 -13.12 12.18
N PHE A 121 7.98 -13.02 11.40
CA PHE A 121 8.68 -14.20 10.86
C PHE A 121 9.30 -15.07 11.96
N ALA A 122 9.91 -14.45 12.98
CA ALA A 122 10.46 -15.17 14.13
C ALA A 122 9.38 -15.90 14.93
N ALA A 123 8.22 -15.27 15.11
CA ALA A 123 7.08 -15.90 15.79
C ALA A 123 6.58 -17.14 15.03
N ALA A 124 6.43 -17.02 13.71
CA ALA A 124 6.05 -18.16 12.84
C ALA A 124 7.11 -19.27 12.86
N PHE A 125 8.38 -18.92 12.79
CA PHE A 125 9.50 -19.84 12.82
C PHE A 125 9.58 -20.62 14.13
N LEU A 126 9.38 -19.96 15.27
CA LEU A 126 9.36 -20.60 16.59
C LEU A 126 8.20 -21.59 16.73
N ASP A 127 7.01 -21.25 16.23
CA ASP A 127 5.87 -22.16 16.23
C ASP A 127 6.14 -23.40 15.39
N LEU A 128 6.68 -23.19 14.19
CA LEU A 128 7.04 -24.27 13.29
C LEU A 128 8.07 -25.22 13.92
N LEU A 129 9.08 -24.69 14.60
CA LEU A 129 10.07 -25.48 15.31
C LEU A 129 9.46 -26.23 16.49
N ALA A 130 8.57 -25.61 17.28
CA ALA A 130 7.88 -26.25 18.39
C ALA A 130 7.07 -27.46 17.92
N GLU A 131 6.26 -27.27 16.89
CA GLU A 131 5.45 -28.35 16.30
C GLU A 131 6.31 -29.48 15.78
N ARG A 132 7.41 -29.17 15.13
CA ARG A 132 8.33 -30.16 14.61
C ARG A 132 9.01 -30.98 15.70
N LEU A 133 9.49 -30.35 16.77
CA LEU A 133 10.08 -31.04 17.91
C LEU A 133 9.04 -31.93 18.58
N HIS A 134 7.79 -31.48 18.69
CA HIS A 134 6.69 -32.31 19.19
C HIS A 134 6.46 -33.55 18.30
N MET A 135 6.38 -33.36 16.96
CA MET A 135 6.25 -34.51 16.04
C MET A 135 7.43 -35.48 16.08
N ALA A 136 8.62 -34.98 16.37
CA ALA A 136 9.81 -35.80 16.52
C ALA A 136 9.88 -36.57 17.87
N GLY A 137 8.87 -36.44 18.73
CA GLY A 137 8.76 -37.13 20.02
C GLY A 137 9.60 -36.52 21.14
N TYR A 138 10.05 -35.28 20.97
CA TYR A 138 10.62 -34.50 22.06
C TYR A 138 9.48 -34.06 23.02
N ALA A 139 9.80 -34.04 24.33
CA ALA A 139 8.84 -33.95 25.41
C ALA A 139 7.78 -32.86 25.26
N ASP A 140 6.59 -33.09 25.88
CA ASP A 140 5.39 -32.24 25.89
C ASP A 140 5.58 -30.81 26.39
N ASN A 141 6.81 -30.35 26.69
CA ASN A 141 7.16 -29.06 27.28
C ASN A 141 8.11 -28.22 26.42
N VAL A 142 8.20 -28.47 25.14
CA VAL A 142 8.97 -27.59 24.24
C VAL A 142 8.02 -26.51 23.70
N ASP A 143 7.90 -25.44 24.49
CA ASP A 143 7.18 -24.23 24.07
C ASP A 143 8.12 -23.23 23.34
N LYS A 144 7.56 -22.12 22.86
CA LYS A 144 8.32 -21.09 22.15
C LYS A 144 9.44 -20.51 23.00
N GLU A 145 9.19 -20.31 24.29
CA GLU A 145 10.14 -19.76 25.25
C GLU A 145 11.36 -20.68 25.41
N ALA A 146 11.13 -21.98 25.46
CA ALA A 146 12.21 -22.97 25.56
C ALA A 146 13.05 -22.99 24.26
N ILE A 147 12.41 -22.86 23.09
CA ILE A 147 13.12 -22.79 21.81
C ILE A 147 13.90 -21.48 21.69
N GLU A 148 13.32 -20.34 22.06
CA GLU A 148 14.00 -19.05 22.07
C GLU A 148 15.22 -19.07 22.99
N ALA A 149 15.10 -19.70 24.17
CA ALA A 149 16.22 -19.89 25.09
C ALA A 149 17.33 -20.76 24.46
N LEU A 150 16.94 -21.84 23.76
CA LEU A 150 17.88 -22.71 23.07
C LEU A 150 18.60 -22.01 21.91
N VAL A 151 17.88 -21.21 21.12
CA VAL A 151 18.47 -20.39 20.04
C VAL A 151 19.46 -19.40 20.64
N THR A 152 19.04 -18.71 21.72
CA THR A 152 19.89 -17.72 22.40
C THR A 152 21.15 -18.37 22.99
N GLU A 153 21.03 -19.56 23.61
CA GLU A 153 22.17 -20.30 24.15
C GLU A 153 23.11 -20.78 23.05
N THR A 154 22.55 -21.24 21.92
CA THR A 154 23.34 -21.83 20.83
C THR A 154 24.04 -20.75 19.99
N PHE A 155 23.36 -19.67 19.65
CA PHE A 155 23.85 -18.67 18.71
C PHE A 155 24.27 -17.35 19.39
N GLY A 156 24.00 -17.16 20.68
CA GLY A 156 24.33 -15.94 21.43
C GLY A 156 23.46 -14.74 21.07
N MET A 157 22.31 -14.94 20.41
CA MET A 157 21.40 -13.88 19.97
C MET A 157 19.96 -14.38 19.93
N SER A 158 18.98 -13.45 19.96
CA SER A 158 17.57 -13.77 19.82
C SER A 158 17.24 -14.33 18.45
N THR A 159 16.12 -15.04 18.31
CA THR A 159 15.65 -15.56 17.03
C THR A 159 15.44 -14.45 16.00
N VAL A 160 14.90 -13.31 16.38
CA VAL A 160 14.75 -12.13 15.50
C VAL A 160 16.11 -11.71 14.96
N THR A 161 17.10 -11.51 15.83
CA THR A 161 18.46 -11.11 15.43
C THR A 161 19.13 -12.16 14.55
N TYR A 162 18.92 -13.44 14.86
CA TYR A 162 19.40 -14.56 14.05
C TYR A 162 18.83 -14.51 12.63
N LEU A 163 17.51 -14.33 12.50
CA LEU A 163 16.87 -14.24 11.20
C LEU A 163 17.29 -12.98 10.43
N MET A 164 17.38 -11.83 11.09
CA MET A 164 17.91 -10.62 10.45
C MET A 164 19.35 -10.78 9.93
N THR A 165 20.12 -11.66 10.52
CA THR A 165 21.52 -11.89 10.14
C THR A 165 21.67 -12.90 9.02
N TYR A 166 20.86 -13.95 9.01
CA TYR A 166 21.07 -15.14 8.17
C TYR A 166 19.96 -15.41 7.15
N ALA A 167 18.76 -14.86 7.36
CA ALA A 167 17.69 -14.94 6.36
C ALA A 167 17.88 -13.86 5.28
N PRO A 168 17.28 -14.03 4.10
CA PRO A 168 17.26 -12.97 3.08
C PRO A 168 16.50 -11.75 3.58
N ALA A 169 16.74 -10.61 2.95
CA ALA A 169 15.93 -9.41 3.20
C ALA A 169 14.45 -9.69 2.87
N LEU A 170 13.58 -9.53 3.86
CA LEU A 170 12.14 -9.79 3.68
C LEU A 170 11.46 -8.72 2.85
N LEU A 171 11.94 -7.49 2.92
CA LEU A 171 11.44 -6.33 2.19
C LEU A 171 12.39 -5.95 1.05
N PRO A 172 11.89 -5.27 0.00
CA PRO A 172 12.75 -4.53 -0.92
C PRO A 172 13.65 -3.57 -0.15
N SER A 173 14.83 -3.27 -0.67
CA SER A 173 15.69 -2.30 0.01
C SER A 173 15.04 -0.92 0.05
N LEU A 174 15.37 -0.11 1.07
CA LEU A 174 14.90 1.28 1.12
C LEU A 174 15.33 2.07 -0.13
N GLU A 175 16.54 1.81 -0.63
CA GLU A 175 17.07 2.42 -1.85
C GLU A 175 16.20 2.10 -3.09
N ASP A 176 15.81 0.83 -3.28
CA ASP A 176 14.92 0.42 -4.38
C ASP A 176 13.54 1.08 -4.27
N LEU A 177 13.01 1.22 -3.04
CA LEU A 177 11.74 1.90 -2.81
C LEU A 177 11.85 3.40 -3.06
N GLN A 178 12.94 4.02 -2.63
CA GLN A 178 13.21 5.44 -2.88
C GLN A 178 13.40 5.72 -4.38
N GLU A 179 14.16 4.89 -5.09
CA GLU A 179 14.30 5.01 -6.55
C GLU A 179 12.93 4.95 -7.26
N ARG A 180 12.01 4.19 -6.71
CA ARG A 180 10.68 3.99 -7.31
C ARG A 180 9.66 5.06 -6.96
N TYR A 181 9.67 5.55 -5.73
CA TYR A 181 8.61 6.40 -5.18
C TYR A 181 9.06 7.82 -4.87
N ASP A 182 10.37 8.07 -4.65
CA ASP A 182 10.85 9.41 -4.36
C ASP A 182 10.94 10.25 -5.64
N GLY A 183 10.67 11.53 -5.48
CA GLY A 183 10.78 12.48 -6.58
C GLY A 183 10.25 13.84 -6.20
N SER A 184 10.62 14.83 -6.99
CA SER A 184 10.12 16.19 -6.84
C SER A 184 10.03 16.86 -8.20
N GLY A 185 9.28 17.94 -8.26
CA GLY A 185 9.14 18.73 -9.47
C GLY A 185 7.92 19.63 -9.45
N THR A 186 7.38 19.93 -10.62
CA THR A 186 6.19 20.74 -10.78
C THR A 186 4.99 19.91 -11.20
N TYR A 187 3.79 20.40 -10.91
CA TYR A 187 2.57 19.76 -11.34
C TYR A 187 1.59 20.74 -11.95
N GLU A 188 0.74 20.23 -12.81
CA GLU A 188 -0.41 20.93 -13.38
C GLU A 188 -1.67 20.08 -13.23
N VAL A 189 -2.79 20.71 -12.92
CA VAL A 189 -4.10 20.06 -12.81
C VAL A 189 -5.02 20.59 -13.91
N SER A 190 -5.57 19.67 -14.71
CA SER A 190 -6.56 20.00 -15.73
C SER A 190 -7.73 19.03 -15.64
N ASP A 191 -8.88 19.51 -15.19
CA ASP A 191 -10.07 18.72 -14.88
C ASP A 191 -9.76 17.60 -13.87
N ASP A 192 -9.82 16.32 -14.29
CA ASP A 192 -9.53 15.14 -13.45
C ASP A 192 -8.13 14.55 -13.74
N ILE A 193 -7.27 15.33 -14.39
CA ILE A 193 -5.94 14.92 -14.81
C ILE A 193 -4.90 15.69 -14.01
N LEU A 194 -4.03 14.96 -13.35
CA LEU A 194 -2.81 15.45 -12.71
C LEU A 194 -1.63 15.13 -13.62
N THR A 195 -0.90 16.17 -14.02
CA THR A 195 0.36 16.02 -14.77
C THR A 195 1.51 16.42 -13.86
N ARG A 196 2.41 15.51 -13.59
CA ARG A 196 3.61 15.74 -12.79
C ARG A 196 4.86 15.73 -13.69
N TYR A 197 5.72 16.73 -13.50
CA TYR A 197 6.99 16.91 -14.21
C TYR A 197 8.11 16.64 -13.21
N PHE A 198 8.65 15.43 -13.22
CA PHE A 198 9.75 15.04 -12.34
C PHE A 198 11.06 15.58 -12.84
N GLU A 199 11.83 16.19 -11.96
CA GLU A 199 13.20 16.62 -12.24
C GLU A 199 14.15 15.44 -12.07
N SER A 200 14.96 15.16 -13.09
CA SER A 200 16.01 14.16 -13.05
C SER A 200 17.28 14.66 -13.73
N ASP A 201 18.42 14.05 -13.46
CA ASP A 201 19.70 14.39 -14.06
C ASP A 201 19.71 14.21 -15.61
N GLU A 202 18.82 13.36 -16.13
CA GLU A 202 18.69 13.10 -17.57
C GLU A 202 17.66 14.01 -18.26
N GLY A 203 16.95 14.84 -17.48
CA GLY A 203 15.91 15.75 -17.98
C GLY A 203 14.61 15.65 -17.20
N VAL A 204 13.54 16.17 -17.78
CA VAL A 204 12.21 16.15 -17.16
C VAL A 204 11.45 14.91 -17.60
N ILE A 205 10.98 14.12 -16.64
CA ILE A 205 10.11 12.97 -16.87
C ILE A 205 8.67 13.41 -16.62
N LEU A 206 7.81 13.22 -17.62
CA LEU A 206 6.40 13.58 -17.54
C LEU A 206 5.57 12.36 -17.17
N LYS A 207 4.74 12.51 -16.14
CA LYS A 207 3.71 11.54 -15.77
C LYS A 207 2.34 12.19 -15.76
N THR A 208 1.41 11.62 -16.50
CA THR A 208 0.02 12.08 -16.56
C THR A 208 -0.89 10.97 -16.06
N GLU A 209 -1.72 11.29 -15.07
CA GLU A 209 -2.58 10.32 -14.40
C GLU A 209 -3.95 10.93 -14.06
N TYR A 210 -4.98 10.09 -13.99
CA TYR A 210 -6.26 10.50 -13.43
C TYR A 210 -6.15 10.53 -11.91
N TYR A 211 -6.79 11.53 -11.28
CA TYR A 211 -6.90 11.58 -9.84
C TYR A 211 -8.35 11.78 -9.41
N ILE A 212 -8.65 11.34 -8.19
CA ILE A 212 -9.90 11.63 -7.52
C ILE A 212 -9.55 12.24 -6.17
N ARG A 213 -9.97 13.50 -5.95
CA ARG A 213 -9.87 14.13 -4.63
C ARG A 213 -11.26 14.28 -4.04
N LYS A 214 -11.44 13.78 -2.82
CA LYS A 214 -12.69 13.90 -2.08
C LYS A 214 -12.38 14.11 -0.61
N ASP A 215 -12.74 15.27 -0.10
CA ASP A 215 -12.49 15.66 1.29
C ASP A 215 -11.00 15.51 1.67
N THR A 216 -10.69 14.52 2.49
CA THR A 216 -9.34 14.21 2.97
C THR A 216 -8.62 13.14 2.16
N ASP A 217 -9.25 12.60 1.12
CA ASP A 217 -8.70 11.50 0.34
C ASP A 217 -8.28 11.96 -1.06
N LEU A 218 -7.08 11.55 -1.45
CA LEU A 218 -6.54 11.69 -2.81
C LEU A 218 -6.22 10.29 -3.34
N ILE A 219 -6.92 9.89 -4.38
CA ILE A 219 -6.77 8.57 -5.01
C ILE A 219 -5.96 8.74 -6.29
N LEU A 220 -4.83 8.06 -6.36
CA LEU A 220 -3.96 8.00 -7.54
C LEU A 220 -3.79 6.54 -7.99
N PRO A 221 -3.53 6.27 -9.28
CA PRO A 221 -3.11 4.95 -9.73
C PRO A 221 -1.81 4.54 -9.01
N LYS A 222 -1.74 3.30 -8.54
CA LYS A 222 -0.50 2.77 -7.96
C LYS A 222 0.58 2.73 -9.03
N ASP A 223 1.75 3.25 -8.70
CA ASP A 223 2.90 3.18 -9.59
C ASP A 223 3.36 1.72 -9.76
N SER A 224 3.11 1.16 -10.93
CA SER A 224 3.57 -0.21 -11.26
C SER A 224 5.08 -0.30 -11.57
N GLY A 225 5.83 0.79 -11.38
CA GLY A 225 7.30 0.82 -11.44
C GLY A 225 7.93 0.43 -12.77
N SER A 226 7.18 0.22 -13.83
CA SER A 226 7.73 0.03 -15.17
C SER A 226 6.85 0.68 -16.22
N VAL A 227 7.47 1.46 -17.09
CA VAL A 227 6.88 2.06 -18.29
C VAL A 227 6.34 0.98 -19.26
N PHE A 228 6.61 -0.30 -18.98
CA PHE A 228 6.31 -1.45 -19.84
C PHE A 228 5.53 -2.58 -19.15
N SER A 229 4.99 -2.35 -17.97
CA SER A 229 4.14 -3.37 -17.35
C SER A 229 2.73 -3.27 -17.92
N ASP A 230 2.46 -4.04 -18.94
CA ASP A 230 1.12 -4.36 -19.49
C ASP A 230 0.26 -5.15 -18.49
N SER A 231 0.67 -5.23 -17.23
CA SER A 231 -0.05 -6.00 -16.23
C SER A 231 -1.17 -5.17 -15.60
N PHE A 232 -2.29 -5.80 -15.43
CA PHE A 232 -3.57 -5.39 -14.86
C PHE A 232 -3.54 -4.64 -13.50
N SER A 233 -2.39 -4.20 -13.01
CA SER A 233 -2.22 -3.43 -11.79
C SER A 233 -2.76 -1.98 -11.87
N ALA A 234 -3.26 -1.56 -13.03
CA ALA A 234 -3.93 -0.27 -13.20
C ALA A 234 -5.24 -0.14 -12.36
N PHE A 235 -5.69 -1.21 -11.73
CA PHE A 235 -6.88 -1.25 -10.89
C PHE A 235 -6.61 -1.31 -9.38
N ASP A 236 -5.36 -1.20 -8.94
CA ASP A 236 -5.00 -1.12 -7.52
C ASP A 236 -4.60 0.33 -7.19
N PRO A 237 -5.55 1.18 -6.79
CA PRO A 237 -5.28 2.59 -6.52
C PRO A 237 -4.54 2.75 -5.20
N MET A 238 -3.64 3.72 -5.14
CA MET A 238 -3.06 4.20 -3.90
C MET A 238 -3.95 5.32 -3.34
N ILE A 239 -4.41 5.16 -2.12
CA ILE A 239 -5.26 6.11 -1.43
C ILE A 239 -4.39 6.88 -0.44
N TYR A 240 -4.21 8.17 -0.72
CA TYR A 240 -3.51 9.09 0.14
C TYR A 240 -4.51 9.82 1.04
N THR A 241 -4.21 9.94 2.31
CA THR A 241 -5.00 10.70 3.28
C THR A 241 -4.28 11.99 3.64
N LEU A 242 -5.00 13.11 3.67
CA LEU A 242 -4.45 14.42 4.03
C LEU A 242 -4.07 14.42 5.53
N GLU A 243 -2.82 14.71 5.81
CA GLU A 243 -2.37 14.88 7.18
C GLU A 243 -2.93 16.17 7.77
N GLN A 244 -3.66 16.02 8.88
CA GLN A 244 -4.16 17.18 9.62
C GLN A 244 -3.00 17.75 10.44
N THR A 245 -2.55 18.94 10.08
CA THR A 245 -1.61 19.68 10.93
C THR A 245 -2.28 19.89 12.29
N GLN A 246 -1.77 19.23 13.32
CA GLN A 246 -2.19 19.53 14.70
C GLN A 246 -1.69 20.94 15.02
N GLU A 247 -2.62 21.90 15.12
CA GLU A 247 -2.36 23.25 15.64
C GLU A 247 -2.03 23.21 17.17
#